data_a188bb8a24ac05e02837ec6104004326
#
_entry.id   a188bb8a24ac05e02837ec6104004326
#
_cell.length_a   1.000
_cell.length_b   1.000
_cell.length_c   1.000
_cell.angle_alpha   90.00
_cell.angle_beta   90.00
_cell.angle_gamma   90.00
#
_symmetry.space_group_name_H-M   'P 1'
#
loop_
_entity.id
_entity.type
_entity.pdbx_description
1 polymer ?
#
loop_
_entity_poly.entity_id
_entity_poly.type
_entity_poly.pdbx_seq_one_letter_code
_entity_poly.pdbx_strand_id
1 'polypeptide(L)'
;MNRSAQQNDPVNVLVVDDRAENRLALRAILSSQDYRILEASCEVEALRHLLQADCAVILLDVVMPGMDGFELALLIKEHERMATVPIIFLTAEAVDSGFVDRAYDVGAADYLIKPLMPKMVKAKVAVFAELYRQRQHRSR
;
A
#
# COMPACT_ATOMS: atom_id res chain seq x y z
N MET A 1 7.17 13.38 -27.71
CA MET A 1 6.28 12.43 -27.47
C MET A 1 5.81 12.27 -26.10
N ASN A 2 4.68 12.70 -25.96
CA ASN A 2 4.06 12.74 -24.69
C ASN A 2 3.58 11.42 -24.17
N ARG A 3 3.48 10.44 -25.04
CA ARG A 3 3.03 9.16 -24.66
C ARG A 3 3.94 8.47 -23.66
N SER A 4 5.23 8.58 -23.93
CA SER A 4 6.22 8.01 -23.06
C SER A 4 6.19 8.66 -21.68
N ALA A 5 6.05 9.97 -21.66
CA ALA A 5 5.97 10.71 -20.41
C ALA A 5 4.73 10.30 -19.61
N GLN A 6 3.60 10.11 -20.28
CA GLN A 6 2.39 9.69 -19.60
C GLN A 6 2.50 8.29 -19.02
N GLN A 7 3.16 7.40 -19.73
CA GLN A 7 3.35 6.05 -19.26
C GLN A 7 4.25 5.98 -18.05
N ASN A 8 5.12 6.99 -17.91
CA ASN A 8 6.10 7.04 -16.84
C ASN A 8 5.71 8.00 -15.72
N ASP A 9 4.49 8.52 -15.76
CA ASP A 9 4.02 9.37 -14.67
C ASP A 9 4.06 8.57 -13.38
N PRO A 10 4.55 9.16 -12.28
CA PRO A 10 4.62 8.43 -11.04
C PRO A 10 3.25 8.07 -10.52
N VAL A 11 3.14 6.89 -9.94
CA VAL A 11 1.93 6.47 -9.27
C VAL A 11 2.12 6.60 -7.77
N ASN A 12 1.04 6.82 -7.06
CA ASN A 12 1.10 6.99 -5.61
C ASN A 12 1.13 5.63 -4.92
N VAL A 13 2.05 5.50 -3.97
CA VAL A 13 2.15 4.35 -3.09
C VAL A 13 2.00 4.89 -1.67
N LEU A 14 1.01 4.41 -0.93
CA LEU A 14 0.77 4.86 0.43
C LEU A 14 1.42 3.89 1.41
N VAL A 15 2.24 4.43 2.31
CA VAL A 15 2.90 3.66 3.35
C VAL A 15 2.32 4.09 4.68
N VAL A 16 1.72 3.14 5.40
CA VAL A 16 1.08 3.39 6.70
C VAL A 16 1.82 2.62 7.77
N ASP A 17 2.53 3.33 8.63
CA ASP A 17 3.31 2.74 9.73
C ASP A 17 3.52 3.84 10.75
N ASP A 18 3.32 3.55 12.02
CA ASP A 18 3.47 4.56 13.06
C ASP A 18 4.92 4.94 13.34
N ARG A 19 5.88 4.16 12.87
CA ARG A 19 7.29 4.41 13.13
C ARG A 19 7.96 5.07 11.95
N ALA A 20 8.54 6.24 12.21
CA ALA A 20 9.16 7.04 11.15
C ALA A 20 10.31 6.30 10.47
N GLU A 21 11.09 5.53 11.23
CA GLU A 21 12.20 4.81 10.66
C GLU A 21 11.74 3.72 9.67
N ASN A 22 10.57 3.12 9.92
CA ASN A 22 10.03 2.12 9.00
C ASN A 22 9.56 2.80 7.70
N ARG A 23 8.90 3.94 7.83
CA ARG A 23 8.47 4.70 6.65
C ARG A 23 9.67 5.16 5.83
N LEU A 24 10.73 5.62 6.51
CA LEU A 24 11.95 6.05 5.83
C LEU A 24 12.59 4.90 5.07
N ALA A 25 12.65 3.71 5.68
CA ALA A 25 13.22 2.54 5.03
C ALA A 25 12.45 2.18 3.77
N LEU A 26 11.11 2.20 3.84
CA LEU A 26 10.29 1.88 2.67
C LEU A 26 10.43 2.94 1.58
N ARG A 27 10.50 4.21 1.97
CA ARG A 27 10.75 5.28 1.01
C ARG A 27 12.07 5.06 0.28
N ALA A 28 13.11 4.68 1.01
CA ALA A 28 14.41 4.43 0.41
C ALA A 28 14.37 3.24 -0.55
N ILE A 29 13.69 2.16 -0.14
CA ILE A 29 13.57 0.96 -0.97
C ILE A 29 12.84 1.28 -2.27
N LEU A 30 11.79 2.08 -2.20
CA LEU A 30 10.91 2.35 -3.34
C LEU A 30 11.27 3.63 -4.08
N SER A 31 12.36 4.29 -3.70
CA SER A 31 12.78 5.53 -4.34
C SER A 31 13.03 5.29 -5.82
N SER A 32 12.26 5.97 -6.66
CA SER A 32 12.43 5.90 -8.10
C SER A 32 11.57 7.00 -8.73
N GLN A 33 11.73 7.20 -10.02
CA GLN A 33 10.91 8.14 -10.78
C GLN A 33 9.50 7.60 -11.00
N ASP A 34 9.28 6.31 -10.73
CA ASP A 34 8.01 5.67 -11.02
C ASP A 34 6.98 5.84 -9.90
N TYR A 35 7.42 6.22 -8.71
CA TYR A 35 6.54 6.25 -7.54
C TYR A 35 6.59 7.59 -6.82
N ARG A 36 5.42 8.02 -6.36
CA ARG A 36 5.31 9.09 -5.37
C ARG A 36 4.90 8.43 -4.07
N ILE A 37 5.76 8.51 -3.06
CA ILE A 37 5.51 7.84 -1.79
C ILE A 37 4.75 8.79 -0.86
N LEU A 38 3.56 8.38 -0.46
CA LEU A 38 2.76 9.09 0.52
C LEU A 38 2.92 8.36 1.85
N GLU A 39 3.05 9.08 2.94
CA GLU A 39 3.28 8.48 4.25
C GLU A 39 2.17 8.86 5.20
N ALA A 40 1.78 7.90 6.03
CA ALA A 40 0.82 8.10 7.10
C ALA A 40 1.31 7.41 8.35
N SER A 41 1.22 8.09 9.50
CA SER A 41 1.61 7.52 10.78
C SER A 41 0.42 7.06 11.59
N CYS A 42 -0.79 7.29 11.10
CA CYS A 42 -2.02 6.94 11.80
C CYS A 42 -3.17 6.81 10.81
N GLU A 43 -4.30 6.35 11.32
CA GLU A 43 -5.52 6.14 10.55
C GLU A 43 -5.98 7.41 9.85
N VAL A 44 -6.02 8.53 10.58
CA VAL A 44 -6.54 9.77 10.03
C VAL A 44 -5.73 10.23 8.84
N GLU A 45 -4.41 10.15 8.94
CA GLU A 45 -3.54 10.54 7.84
C GLU A 45 -3.72 9.62 6.63
N ALA A 46 -3.85 8.33 6.89
CA ALA A 46 -4.04 7.37 5.81
C ALA A 46 -5.32 7.64 5.04
N LEU A 47 -6.42 7.83 5.77
CA LEU A 47 -7.70 8.09 5.14
C LEU A 47 -7.71 9.43 4.38
N ARG A 48 -7.02 10.43 4.93
CA ARG A 48 -6.92 11.73 4.26
C ARG A 48 -6.21 11.59 2.92
N HIS A 49 -5.10 10.87 2.88
CA HIS A 49 -4.41 10.63 1.62
C HIS A 49 -5.30 9.93 0.61
N LEU A 50 -6.00 8.90 1.06
CA LEU A 50 -6.83 8.10 0.15
C LEU A 50 -8.04 8.86 -0.38
N LEU A 51 -8.51 9.86 0.37
CA LEU A 51 -9.59 10.71 -0.11
C LEU A 51 -9.11 11.76 -1.10
N GLN A 52 -7.83 12.12 -1.05
CA GLN A 52 -7.29 13.19 -1.88
C GLN A 52 -6.57 12.71 -3.12
N ALA A 53 -6.14 11.46 -3.15
CA ALA A 53 -5.31 10.98 -4.24
C ALA A 53 -5.60 9.51 -4.52
N ASP A 54 -5.50 9.15 -5.80
CA ASP A 54 -5.62 7.75 -6.19
C ASP A 54 -4.28 7.06 -5.93
N CYS A 55 -4.33 5.92 -5.28
CA CYS A 55 -3.14 5.16 -4.96
C CYS A 55 -3.15 3.83 -5.69
N ALA A 56 -1.98 3.39 -6.12
CA ALA A 56 -1.84 2.09 -6.78
C ALA A 56 -1.85 0.95 -5.77
N VAL A 57 -1.32 1.19 -4.57
CA VAL A 57 -1.22 0.16 -3.53
C VAL A 57 -0.99 0.83 -2.19
N ILE A 58 -1.42 0.14 -1.12
CA ILE A 58 -1.20 0.56 0.26
C ILE A 58 -0.34 -0.48 0.94
N LEU A 59 0.77 -0.03 1.55
CA LEU A 59 1.59 -0.88 2.42
C LEU A 59 1.19 -0.53 3.84
N LEU A 60 0.61 -1.49 4.56
CA LEU A 60 -0.06 -1.22 5.83
C LEU A 60 0.47 -2.12 6.93
N ASP A 61 1.09 -1.51 7.94
CA ASP A 61 1.55 -2.25 9.11
C ASP A 61 0.35 -2.82 9.87
N VAL A 62 0.44 -4.08 10.23
CA VAL A 62 -0.64 -4.76 10.95
C VAL A 62 -0.77 -4.24 12.38
N VAL A 63 0.35 -3.95 13.04
CA VAL A 63 0.35 -3.56 14.45
C VAL A 63 0.77 -2.10 14.60
N MET A 64 -0.17 -1.26 15.02
CA MET A 64 0.08 0.15 15.31
C MET A 64 -0.61 0.51 16.63
N PRO A 65 0.02 1.35 17.48
CA PRO A 65 -0.64 1.78 18.70
C PRO A 65 -1.96 2.49 18.42
N GLY A 66 -2.98 2.12 19.16
CA GLY A 66 -4.29 2.74 19.05
C GLY A 66 -5.12 2.27 17.88
N MET A 67 -4.54 1.51 16.96
CA MET A 67 -5.30 0.97 15.85
C MET A 67 -4.64 -0.28 15.31
N ASP A 68 -5.45 -1.27 15.05
CA ASP A 68 -5.07 -2.50 14.39
C ASP A 68 -5.11 -2.26 12.88
N GLY A 69 -4.07 -2.68 12.18
CA GLY A 69 -4.04 -2.54 10.72
C GLY A 69 -5.18 -3.24 10.02
N PHE A 70 -5.68 -4.34 10.58
CA PHE A 70 -6.85 -5.02 10.03
C PHE A 70 -8.10 -4.15 10.12
N GLU A 71 -8.25 -3.42 11.23
CA GLU A 71 -9.37 -2.50 11.38
C GLU A 71 -9.33 -1.38 10.36
N LEU A 72 -8.14 -0.82 10.13
CA LEU A 72 -7.99 0.23 9.13
C LEU A 72 -8.29 -0.33 7.74
N ALA A 73 -7.80 -1.54 7.44
CA ALA A 73 -8.08 -2.18 6.16
C ALA A 73 -9.58 -2.33 5.94
N LEU A 74 -10.30 -2.73 6.98
CA LEU A 74 -11.75 -2.88 6.90
C LEU A 74 -12.43 -1.55 6.60
N LEU A 75 -12.01 -0.48 7.27
CA LEU A 75 -12.55 0.86 7.00
C LEU A 75 -12.31 1.27 5.55
N ILE A 76 -11.11 1.00 5.04
CA ILE A 76 -10.78 1.32 3.65
C ILE A 76 -11.68 0.54 2.71
N LYS A 77 -11.87 -0.75 2.98
CA LYS A 77 -12.68 -1.61 2.10
C LYS A 77 -14.16 -1.27 2.13
N GLU A 78 -14.63 -0.66 3.21
CA GLU A 78 -16.01 -0.25 3.32
C GLU A 78 -16.31 1.07 2.62
N HIS A 79 -15.27 1.82 2.29
CA HIS A 79 -15.46 3.13 1.65
C HIS A 79 -15.47 2.97 0.14
N GLU A 80 -16.55 3.39 -0.48
CA GLU A 80 -16.79 3.18 -1.91
C GLU A 80 -15.63 3.66 -2.78
N ARG A 81 -15.09 4.83 -2.47
CA ARG A 81 -14.04 5.44 -3.30
C ARG A 81 -12.70 4.70 -3.22
N MET A 82 -12.38 4.13 -2.06
CA MET A 82 -11.06 3.54 -1.85
C MET A 82 -11.06 2.03 -1.71
N ALA A 83 -12.22 1.41 -1.85
CA ALA A 83 -12.36 -0.03 -1.60
C ALA A 83 -11.55 -0.90 -2.55
N THR A 84 -11.26 -0.41 -3.74
CA THR A 84 -10.56 -1.19 -4.74
C THR A 84 -9.04 -1.07 -4.69
N VAL A 85 -8.50 -0.21 -3.81
CA VAL A 85 -7.06 -0.05 -3.70
C VAL A 85 -6.46 -1.29 -3.04
N PRO A 86 -5.50 -1.96 -3.68
CA PRO A 86 -4.90 -3.17 -3.10
C PRO A 86 -4.15 -2.84 -1.80
N ILE A 87 -4.26 -3.75 -0.83
CA ILE A 87 -3.57 -3.60 0.45
C ILE A 87 -2.58 -4.74 0.61
N ILE A 88 -1.33 -4.40 0.89
CA ILE A 88 -0.29 -5.36 1.26
C ILE A 88 0.00 -5.15 2.74
N PHE A 89 -0.27 -6.15 3.56
CA PHE A 89 0.05 -6.08 4.98
C PHE A 89 1.53 -6.25 5.23
N LEU A 90 2.06 -5.48 6.18
CA LEU A 90 3.42 -5.66 6.68
C LEU A 90 3.30 -6.24 8.09
N THR A 91 3.93 -7.39 8.33
CA THR A 91 3.78 -8.07 9.59
C THR A 91 5.11 -8.62 10.10
N ALA A 92 5.36 -8.46 11.41
CA ALA A 92 6.49 -9.08 12.07
C ALA A 92 6.09 -10.42 12.69
N GLU A 93 4.81 -10.73 12.70
CA GLU A 93 4.31 -11.90 13.37
C GLU A 93 4.34 -13.12 12.46
N ALA A 94 4.28 -14.30 13.08
CA ALA A 94 4.20 -15.53 12.31
C ALA A 94 2.92 -15.52 11.48
N VAL A 95 3.05 -15.94 10.25
CA VAL A 95 1.90 -16.04 9.35
C VAL A 95 1.26 -17.41 9.59
N ASP A 96 0.33 -17.43 10.53
CA ASP A 96 -0.40 -18.65 10.85
C ASP A 96 -1.79 -18.60 10.21
N SER A 97 -2.61 -19.61 10.50
CA SER A 97 -3.94 -19.69 9.91
C SER A 97 -4.83 -18.52 10.34
N GLY A 98 -4.65 -18.04 11.59
CA GLY A 98 -5.43 -16.91 12.07
C GLY A 98 -5.12 -15.63 11.30
N PHE A 99 -3.84 -15.39 11.03
CA PHE A 99 -3.45 -14.23 10.23
C PHE A 99 -4.03 -14.35 8.82
N VAL A 100 -3.87 -15.51 8.20
CA VAL A 100 -4.34 -15.73 6.83
C VAL A 100 -5.84 -15.53 6.75
N ASP A 101 -6.59 -16.07 7.70
CA ASP A 101 -8.04 -15.92 7.73
C ASP A 101 -8.45 -14.45 7.84
N ARG A 102 -7.81 -13.69 8.72
CA ARG A 102 -8.14 -12.27 8.89
C ARG A 102 -7.80 -11.48 7.65
N ALA A 103 -6.65 -11.75 7.06
CA ALA A 103 -6.23 -11.06 5.83
C ALA A 103 -7.21 -11.35 4.68
N TYR A 104 -7.65 -12.59 4.59
CA TYR A 104 -8.61 -12.99 3.58
C TYR A 104 -9.95 -12.28 3.79
N ASP A 105 -10.40 -12.25 5.04
CA ASP A 105 -11.69 -11.65 5.38
C ASP A 105 -11.75 -10.17 5.03
N VAL A 106 -10.65 -9.44 5.19
CA VAL A 106 -10.64 -8.01 4.84
C VAL A 106 -10.28 -7.78 3.38
N GLY A 107 -10.00 -8.84 2.63
CA GLY A 107 -9.71 -8.70 1.20
C GLY A 107 -8.34 -8.15 0.89
N ALA A 108 -7.33 -8.45 1.71
CA ALA A 108 -5.97 -8.03 1.44
C ALA A 108 -5.45 -8.70 0.18
N ALA A 109 -4.63 -7.97 -0.58
CA ALA A 109 -4.06 -8.50 -1.81
C ALA A 109 -2.82 -9.36 -1.56
N ASP A 110 -2.05 -9.04 -0.51
CA ASP A 110 -0.81 -9.75 -0.23
C ASP A 110 -0.30 -9.37 1.16
N TYR A 111 0.83 -9.92 1.55
CA TYR A 111 1.51 -9.55 2.78
C TYR A 111 3.03 -9.66 2.60
N LEU A 112 3.77 -8.97 3.47
CA LEU A 112 5.22 -9.02 3.55
C LEU A 112 5.62 -9.20 5.00
N ILE A 113 6.58 -10.09 5.25
CA ILE A 113 7.06 -10.40 6.59
C ILE A 113 8.30 -9.56 6.90
N LYS A 114 8.32 -8.95 8.07
CA LYS A 114 9.50 -8.20 8.52
C LYS A 114 10.55 -9.18 9.06
N PRO A 115 11.85 -8.93 8.87
CA PRO A 115 12.43 -7.74 8.24
C PRO A 115 12.19 -7.75 6.73
N LEU A 116 11.87 -6.57 6.20
CA LEU A 116 11.50 -6.44 4.80
C LEU A 116 12.72 -6.63 3.90
N MET A 117 12.56 -7.45 2.88
CA MET A 117 13.61 -7.66 1.87
C MET A 117 13.34 -6.71 0.71
N PRO A 118 14.27 -5.81 0.40
CA PRO A 118 14.02 -4.79 -0.63
C PRO A 118 13.57 -5.35 -1.96
N LYS A 119 14.17 -6.46 -2.38
CA LYS A 119 13.82 -7.07 -3.66
C LYS A 119 12.37 -7.51 -3.71
N MET A 120 11.90 -8.08 -2.60
CA MET A 120 10.52 -8.56 -2.51
C MET A 120 9.53 -7.40 -2.43
N VAL A 121 9.87 -6.36 -1.68
CA VAL A 121 9.03 -5.16 -1.61
C VAL A 121 8.88 -4.56 -3.00
N LYS A 122 9.98 -4.38 -3.70
CA LYS A 122 9.97 -3.81 -5.05
C LYS A 122 9.13 -4.64 -6.00
N ALA A 123 9.30 -5.96 -5.96
CA ALA A 123 8.60 -6.85 -6.86
C ALA A 123 7.08 -6.80 -6.64
N LYS A 124 6.66 -6.83 -5.39
CA LYS A 124 5.23 -6.83 -5.09
C LYS A 124 4.58 -5.49 -5.42
N VAL A 125 5.26 -4.40 -5.09
CA VAL A 125 4.73 -3.07 -5.42
C VAL A 125 4.64 -2.89 -6.93
N ALA A 126 5.65 -3.37 -7.67
CA ALA A 126 5.66 -3.23 -9.13
C ALA A 126 4.46 -3.90 -9.79
N VAL A 127 4.04 -5.05 -9.27
CA VAL A 127 2.86 -5.75 -9.80
C VAL A 127 1.62 -4.86 -9.71
N PHE A 128 1.39 -4.27 -8.54
CA PHE A 128 0.19 -3.46 -8.35
C PHE A 128 0.28 -2.11 -9.04
N ALA A 129 1.48 -1.56 -9.15
CA ALA A 129 1.69 -0.33 -9.91
C ALA A 129 1.36 -0.55 -11.38
N GLU A 130 1.77 -1.69 -11.93
CA GLU A 130 1.49 -2.00 -13.32
C GLU A 130 0.00 -2.22 -13.55
N LEU A 131 -0.65 -2.94 -12.63
CA LEU A 131 -2.10 -3.15 -12.73
C LEU A 131 -2.85 -1.82 -12.68
N TYR A 132 -2.40 -0.91 -11.83
CA TYR A 132 -3.00 0.41 -11.73
C TYR A 132 -2.86 1.17 -13.06
N ARG A 133 -1.66 1.15 -13.64
CA ARG A 133 -1.42 1.83 -14.92
C ARG A 133 -2.27 1.25 -16.03
N GLN A 134 -2.41 -0.04 -16.06
CA GLN A 134 -3.24 -0.70 -17.08
C GLN A 134 -4.71 -0.28 -16.95
N ARG A 135 -5.22 -0.18 -15.71
CA ARG A 135 -6.60 0.27 -15.51
C ARG A 135 -6.79 1.71 -15.94
N GLN A 136 -5.84 2.58 -15.60
CA GLN A 136 -5.90 3.98 -16.00
C GLN A 136 -5.88 4.10 -17.52
N HIS A 137 -5.06 3.31 -18.15
CA HIS A 137 -4.94 3.33 -19.61
C HIS A 137 -6.22 2.88 -20.27
N ARG A 138 -6.87 1.84 -19.72
CA ARG A 138 -8.13 1.35 -20.28
C ARG A 138 -9.30 2.31 -20.06
N SER A 139 -9.23 3.12 -19.03
CA SER A 139 -10.30 4.06 -18.72
C SER A 139 -10.37 5.24 -19.67
N ARG A 140 -9.34 5.38 -20.50
CA ARG A 140 -9.32 6.45 -21.48
C ARG A 140 -9.96 5.98 -22.79
#